data_394af76e8ee64905d6f1484a1374839c
#
_entry.id   394af76e8ee64905d6f1484a1374839c
#
_cell.length_a   1.000
_cell.length_b   1.000
_cell.length_c   1.000
_cell.angle_alpha   90.00
_cell.angle_beta   90.00
_cell.angle_gamma   90.00
#
_symmetry.space_group_name_H-M   'P 1'
#
loop_
_entity.id
_entity.type
_entity.pdbx_description
1 polymer ?
#
loop_
_entity_poly.entity_id
_entity_poly.type
_entity_poly.pdbx_seq_one_letter_code
_entity_poly.pdbx_strand_id
1 'polypeptide(L)'
;MSGNRNVLNQLNELNLIKNDKQILPERRRIISIIKLAQVVLFPDFYHYSDLSQEEAYIELEQALRYEIRICLAFDHRSTAQVDELADTFLNCLPLIKKKLLTDIQAIYDGDPAAKSKAEVLLCYPGFYATNIYRIAHELYRLSIPYIPRIMSEYA
;
A
#
# COMPACT_ATOMS: atom_id res chain seq x y z
N MET A 1 40.43 10.30 -14.63
CA MET A 1 39.56 9.16 -14.17
C MET A 1 39.83 8.67 -12.75
N SER A 2 40.81 9.21 -12.00
CA SER A 2 41.12 8.76 -10.62
C SER A 2 40.22 9.34 -9.52
N GLY A 3 39.59 10.50 -9.73
CA GLY A 3 38.77 11.17 -8.71
C GLY A 3 37.48 10.41 -8.34
N ASN A 4 36.81 9.76 -9.31
CA ASN A 4 35.55 9.06 -9.06
C ASN A 4 35.69 7.77 -8.22
N ARG A 5 36.85 7.10 -8.30
CA ARG A 5 37.10 5.89 -7.48
C ARG A 5 37.30 6.23 -6.00
N ASN A 6 37.87 7.39 -5.71
CA ASN A 6 38.08 7.83 -4.33
C ASN A 6 36.77 8.15 -3.62
N VAL A 7 35.82 8.79 -4.31
CA VAL A 7 34.47 9.07 -3.77
C VAL A 7 33.73 7.78 -3.47
N LEU A 8 33.73 6.79 -4.37
CA LEU A 8 33.08 5.49 -4.15
C LEU A 8 33.67 4.73 -2.97
N ASN A 9 35.03 4.77 -2.83
CA ASN A 9 35.66 4.14 -1.68
C ASN A 9 35.25 4.79 -0.36
N GLN A 10 35.23 6.10 -0.28
CA GLN A 10 34.75 6.84 0.91
C GLN A 10 33.28 6.52 1.23
N LEU A 11 32.42 6.45 0.21
CA LEU A 11 31.00 6.06 0.42
C LEU A 11 30.88 4.63 0.95
N ASN A 12 31.67 3.70 0.44
CA ASN A 12 31.68 2.31 0.91
C ASN A 12 32.19 2.16 2.34
N GLU A 13 33.15 2.97 2.76
CA GLU A 13 33.64 3.02 4.14
C GLU A 13 32.56 3.53 5.12
N LEU A 14 31.66 4.40 4.66
CA LEU A 14 30.55 4.94 5.44
C LEU A 14 29.31 4.05 5.43
N ASN A 15 29.33 2.92 4.73
CA ASN A 15 28.21 2.03 4.62
C ASN A 15 27.99 1.19 5.91
N LEU A 16 27.32 1.80 6.87
CA LEU A 16 26.97 1.18 8.17
C LEU A 16 25.73 0.31 8.11
N ILE A 17 24.86 0.50 7.08
CA ILE A 17 23.63 -0.27 6.87
C ILE A 17 23.87 -1.18 5.68
N LYS A 18 23.91 -2.49 5.96
CA LYS A 18 24.18 -3.51 4.94
C LYS A 18 22.95 -4.39 4.75
N ASN A 19 22.77 -4.85 3.52
CA ASN A 19 21.83 -5.90 3.18
C ASN A 19 22.62 -7.16 2.78
N ASP A 20 22.34 -8.28 3.42
CA ASP A 20 22.99 -9.57 3.16
C ASP A 20 22.45 -10.26 1.90
N LYS A 21 22.30 -9.49 0.81
CA LYS A 21 21.77 -9.93 -0.50
C LYS A 21 20.32 -10.45 -0.46
N GLN A 22 19.55 -10.07 0.54
CA GLN A 22 18.11 -10.34 0.58
C GLN A 22 17.38 -9.48 -0.45
N ILE A 23 16.28 -10.02 -0.98
CA ILE A 23 15.32 -9.22 -1.76
C ILE A 23 14.67 -8.21 -0.83
N LEU A 24 14.70 -6.93 -1.21
CA LEU A 24 14.18 -5.84 -0.38
C LEU A 24 12.69 -5.62 -0.62
N PRO A 25 11.93 -5.27 0.44
CA PRO A 25 10.64 -4.61 0.26
C PRO A 25 10.81 -3.38 -0.62
N GLU A 26 9.98 -3.22 -1.63
CA GLU A 26 10.11 -2.12 -2.57
C GLU A 26 8.92 -1.17 -2.48
N ARG A 27 9.21 0.09 -2.14
CA ARG A 27 8.19 1.14 -2.02
C ARG A 27 7.28 1.22 -3.25
N ARG A 28 7.83 1.13 -4.46
CA ARG A 28 7.08 1.23 -5.71
C ARG A 28 6.03 0.11 -5.85
N ARG A 29 6.37 -1.13 -5.52
CA ARG A 29 5.44 -2.27 -5.55
C ARG A 29 4.35 -2.12 -4.49
N ILE A 30 4.71 -1.63 -3.30
CA ILE A 30 3.73 -1.39 -2.22
C ILE A 30 2.75 -0.28 -2.60
N ILE A 31 3.20 0.79 -3.28
CA ILE A 31 2.31 1.82 -3.84
C ILE A 31 1.38 1.23 -4.91
N SER A 32 1.86 0.30 -5.73
CA SER A 32 1.00 -0.40 -6.70
C SER A 32 -0.11 -1.19 -6.02
N ILE A 33 0.15 -1.82 -4.87
CA ILE A 33 -0.88 -2.49 -4.05
C ILE A 33 -1.96 -1.51 -3.61
N ILE A 34 -1.60 -0.28 -3.17
CA ILE A 34 -2.58 0.76 -2.84
C ILE A 34 -3.47 1.07 -4.05
N LYS A 35 -2.87 1.31 -5.21
CA LYS A 35 -3.60 1.66 -6.43
C LYS A 35 -4.54 0.55 -6.88
N LEU A 36 -4.08 -0.69 -6.86
CA LEU A 36 -4.90 -1.86 -7.17
C LEU A 36 -6.09 -1.99 -6.21
N ALA A 37 -5.84 -1.85 -4.91
CA ALA A 37 -6.90 -1.87 -3.89
C ALA A 37 -7.93 -0.74 -4.11
N GLN A 38 -7.49 0.45 -4.50
CA GLN A 38 -8.38 1.58 -4.81
C GLN A 38 -9.28 1.28 -6.01
N VAL A 39 -8.76 0.66 -7.09
CA VAL A 39 -9.58 0.23 -8.23
C VAL A 39 -10.60 -0.83 -7.79
N VAL A 40 -10.19 -1.80 -6.99
CA VAL A 40 -11.10 -2.84 -6.46
C VAL A 40 -12.22 -2.23 -5.59
N LEU A 41 -11.88 -1.25 -4.75
CA LEU A 41 -12.83 -0.61 -3.84
C LEU A 41 -13.80 0.34 -4.57
N PHE A 42 -13.30 1.12 -5.53
CA PHE A 42 -14.08 2.16 -6.25
C PHE A 42 -13.76 2.16 -7.75
N PRO A 43 -14.19 1.13 -8.51
CA PRO A 43 -13.79 0.94 -9.91
C PRO A 43 -14.27 2.06 -10.85
N ASP A 44 -15.35 2.78 -10.49
CA ASP A 44 -15.85 3.89 -11.30
C ASP A 44 -15.05 5.19 -11.11
N PHE A 45 -14.15 5.24 -10.11
CA PHE A 45 -13.44 6.46 -9.72
C PHE A 45 -11.92 6.34 -9.78
N TYR A 46 -11.38 5.15 -9.59
CA TYR A 46 -9.93 4.92 -9.65
C TYR A 46 -9.59 4.03 -10.84
N HIS A 47 -8.52 4.40 -11.54
CA HIS A 47 -7.98 3.67 -12.67
C HIS A 47 -6.49 3.36 -12.45
N TYR A 48 -6.08 2.18 -12.83
CA TYR A 48 -4.69 1.78 -12.81
C TYR A 48 -4.41 0.80 -13.94
N SER A 49 -3.54 1.21 -14.90
CA SER A 49 -3.13 0.39 -16.04
C SER A 49 -4.30 -0.19 -16.87
N ASP A 50 -5.40 0.55 -16.99
CA ASP A 50 -6.61 0.16 -17.73
C ASP A 50 -7.24 -1.20 -17.32
N LEU A 51 -6.96 -1.64 -16.09
CA LEU A 51 -7.49 -2.89 -15.54
C LEU A 51 -8.98 -2.74 -15.19
N SER A 52 -9.75 -3.77 -15.50
CA SER A 52 -11.08 -3.97 -14.91
C SER A 52 -10.98 -4.25 -13.41
N GLN A 53 -12.10 -4.18 -12.71
CA GLN A 53 -12.14 -4.50 -11.28
C GLN A 53 -11.66 -5.92 -10.97
N GLU A 54 -12.04 -6.90 -11.81
CA GLU A 54 -11.65 -8.30 -11.66
C GLU A 54 -10.15 -8.51 -11.90
N GLU A 55 -9.62 -7.91 -12.95
CA GLU A 55 -8.18 -7.95 -13.24
C GLU A 55 -7.37 -7.29 -12.13
N ALA A 56 -7.81 -6.13 -11.66
CA ALA A 56 -7.18 -5.44 -10.53
C ALA A 56 -7.21 -6.27 -9.24
N TYR A 57 -8.29 -7.03 -9.00
CA TYR A 57 -8.36 -7.94 -7.85
C TYR A 57 -7.34 -9.08 -7.96
N ILE A 58 -7.23 -9.71 -9.14
CA ILE A 58 -6.26 -10.78 -9.38
C ILE A 58 -4.82 -10.27 -9.21
N GLU A 59 -4.51 -9.11 -9.78
CA GLU A 59 -3.19 -8.49 -9.62
C GLU A 59 -2.91 -8.06 -8.18
N LEU A 60 -3.91 -7.54 -7.47
CA LEU A 60 -3.81 -7.21 -6.04
C LEU A 60 -3.45 -8.44 -5.21
N GLU A 61 -4.15 -9.55 -5.44
CA GLU A 61 -3.88 -10.81 -4.73
C GLU A 61 -2.45 -11.28 -4.94
N GLN A 62 -1.98 -11.30 -6.19
CA GLN A 62 -0.62 -11.73 -6.53
C GLN A 62 0.45 -10.80 -5.94
N ALA A 63 0.27 -9.49 -6.11
CA ALA A 63 1.19 -8.49 -5.60
C ALA A 63 1.28 -8.52 -4.08
N LEU A 64 0.14 -8.69 -3.41
CA LEU A 64 0.06 -8.76 -1.95
C LEU A 64 0.79 -9.99 -1.40
N ARG A 65 0.54 -11.18 -1.94
CA ARG A 65 1.24 -12.42 -1.54
C ARG A 65 2.75 -12.30 -1.74
N TYR A 66 3.15 -11.73 -2.87
CA TYR A 66 4.56 -11.51 -3.17
C TYR A 66 5.23 -10.57 -2.15
N GLU A 67 4.67 -9.38 -1.91
CA GLU A 67 5.27 -8.41 -0.99
C GLU A 67 5.20 -8.85 0.48
N ILE A 68 4.14 -9.51 0.92
CA ILE A 68 4.09 -10.10 2.27
C ILE A 68 5.23 -11.10 2.45
N ARG A 69 5.47 -11.97 1.46
CA ARG A 69 6.57 -12.93 1.50
C ARG A 69 7.93 -12.25 1.63
N ILE A 70 8.17 -11.22 0.80
CA ILE A 70 9.42 -10.44 0.84
C ILE A 70 9.59 -9.77 2.20
N CYS A 71 8.55 -9.10 2.70
CA CYS A 71 8.62 -8.37 3.96
C CYS A 71 8.84 -9.30 5.17
N LEU A 72 8.19 -10.46 5.21
CA LEU A 72 8.40 -11.45 6.26
C LEU A 72 9.81 -12.03 6.22
N ALA A 73 10.29 -12.41 5.02
CA ALA A 73 11.64 -12.92 4.85
C ALA A 73 12.71 -11.90 5.25
N PHE A 74 12.52 -10.64 4.84
CA PHE A 74 13.42 -9.53 5.21
C PHE A 74 13.43 -9.25 6.72
N ASP A 75 12.30 -9.48 7.39
CA ASP A 75 12.14 -9.38 8.85
C ASP A 75 12.54 -10.67 9.59
N HIS A 76 13.20 -11.61 8.91
CA HIS A 76 13.62 -12.93 9.44
C HIS A 76 12.48 -13.76 10.05
N ARG A 77 11.25 -13.59 9.54
CA ARG A 77 10.04 -14.31 9.97
C ARG A 77 9.69 -15.41 8.99
N SER A 78 8.96 -16.42 9.50
CA SER A 78 8.44 -17.52 8.67
C SER A 78 7.49 -17.00 7.59
N THR A 79 7.64 -17.52 6.38
CA THR A 79 6.75 -17.23 5.23
C THR A 79 5.62 -18.25 5.07
N ALA A 80 5.48 -19.19 6.00
CA ALA A 80 4.48 -20.26 5.90
C ALA A 80 3.02 -19.76 5.93
N GLN A 81 2.77 -18.59 6.54
CA GLN A 81 1.43 -17.99 6.69
C GLN A 81 1.09 -16.94 5.64
N VAL A 82 1.92 -16.77 4.59
CA VAL A 82 1.70 -15.71 3.58
C VAL A 82 0.30 -15.80 2.97
N ASP A 83 -0.15 -16.99 2.59
CA ASP A 83 -1.44 -17.18 1.94
C ASP A 83 -2.60 -16.87 2.90
N GLU A 84 -2.52 -17.33 4.13
CA GLU A 84 -3.52 -17.03 5.18
C GLU A 84 -3.62 -15.52 5.47
N LEU A 85 -2.47 -14.83 5.58
CA LEU A 85 -2.43 -13.39 5.82
C LEU A 85 -3.02 -12.60 4.64
N ALA A 86 -2.68 -12.99 3.41
CA ALA A 86 -3.21 -12.36 2.22
C ALA A 86 -4.73 -12.57 2.10
N ASP A 87 -5.21 -13.80 2.27
CA ASP A 87 -6.64 -14.12 2.22
C ASP A 87 -7.42 -13.38 3.31
N THR A 88 -6.87 -13.32 4.52
CA THR A 88 -7.50 -12.57 5.62
C THR A 88 -7.64 -11.10 5.28
N PHE A 89 -6.60 -10.48 4.71
CA PHE A 89 -6.67 -9.08 4.26
C PHE A 89 -7.70 -8.89 3.13
N LEU A 90 -7.67 -9.74 2.09
CA LEU A 90 -8.61 -9.64 0.96
C LEU A 90 -10.06 -9.76 1.43
N ASN A 91 -10.33 -10.62 2.41
CA ASN A 91 -11.64 -10.75 3.02
C ASN A 91 -12.08 -9.51 3.84
N CYS A 92 -11.15 -8.62 4.21
CA CYS A 92 -11.47 -7.35 4.86
C CYS A 92 -11.90 -6.25 3.87
N LEU A 93 -11.70 -6.38 2.56
CA LEU A 93 -12.00 -5.33 1.58
C LEU A 93 -13.46 -4.83 1.63
N PRO A 94 -14.50 -5.68 1.78
CA PRO A 94 -15.86 -5.19 1.94
C PRO A 94 -16.06 -4.33 3.19
N LEU A 95 -15.43 -4.68 4.30
CA LEU A 95 -15.46 -3.89 5.53
C LEU A 95 -14.72 -2.56 5.37
N ILE A 96 -13.57 -2.56 4.71
CA ILE A 96 -12.83 -1.34 4.38
C ILE A 96 -13.71 -0.41 3.55
N LYS A 97 -14.33 -0.91 2.48
CA LYS A 97 -15.26 -0.13 1.64
C LYS A 97 -16.39 0.47 2.46
N LYS A 98 -17.02 -0.32 3.34
CA LYS A 98 -18.11 0.17 4.21
C LYS A 98 -17.66 1.32 5.10
N LYS A 99 -16.48 1.23 5.71
CA LYS A 99 -15.89 2.31 6.52
C LYS A 99 -15.62 3.55 5.67
N LEU A 100 -15.03 3.39 4.48
CA LEU A 100 -14.75 4.51 3.56
C LEU A 100 -16.02 5.23 3.09
N LEU A 101 -17.11 4.51 2.84
CA LEU A 101 -18.39 5.13 2.51
C LEU A 101 -18.93 5.99 3.67
N THR A 102 -18.70 5.56 4.92
CA THR A 102 -19.01 6.35 6.11
C THR A 102 -18.12 7.59 6.22
N ASP A 103 -16.83 7.46 5.92
CA ASP A 103 -15.89 8.59 5.92
C ASP A 103 -16.27 9.62 4.85
N ILE A 104 -16.63 9.20 3.64
CA ILE A 104 -17.13 10.08 2.57
C ILE A 104 -18.38 10.82 3.02
N GLN A 105 -19.32 10.11 3.65
CA GLN A 105 -20.56 10.74 4.14
C GLN A 105 -20.26 11.79 5.20
N ALA A 106 -19.38 11.48 6.17
CA ALA A 106 -19.02 12.40 7.24
C ALA A 106 -18.32 13.67 6.72
N ILE A 107 -17.44 13.53 5.72
CA ILE A 107 -16.79 14.69 5.09
C ILE A 107 -17.82 15.52 4.32
N TYR A 108 -18.71 14.88 3.55
CA TYR A 108 -19.74 15.56 2.78
C TYR A 108 -20.71 16.34 3.69
N ASP A 109 -21.11 15.77 4.81
CA ASP A 109 -22.02 16.42 5.76
C ASP A 109 -21.34 17.53 6.57
N GLY A 110 -20.02 17.41 6.79
CA GLY A 110 -19.24 18.36 7.59
C GLY A 110 -18.68 19.56 6.83
N ASP A 111 -18.61 19.50 5.50
CA ASP A 111 -18.06 20.57 4.66
C ASP A 111 -19.13 21.21 3.78
N PRO A 112 -19.60 22.44 4.12
CA PRO A 112 -20.58 23.16 3.31
C PRO A 112 -20.12 23.45 1.86
N ALA A 113 -18.83 23.39 1.58
CA ALA A 113 -18.26 23.58 0.25
C ALA A 113 -18.34 22.34 -0.64
N ALA A 114 -18.53 21.17 -0.06
CA ALA A 114 -18.61 19.90 -0.79
C ALA A 114 -19.90 19.84 -1.64
N LYS A 115 -19.74 19.75 -2.96
CA LYS A 115 -20.88 19.72 -3.90
C LYS A 115 -21.45 18.32 -4.09
N SER A 116 -20.64 17.28 -3.90
CA SER A 116 -21.06 15.89 -4.06
C SER A 116 -20.10 14.93 -3.33
N LYS A 117 -20.56 13.72 -3.06
CA LYS A 117 -19.72 12.63 -2.54
C LYS A 117 -18.63 12.21 -3.53
N ALA A 118 -18.92 12.32 -4.84
CA ALA A 118 -17.92 12.09 -5.89
C ALA A 118 -16.77 13.09 -5.81
N GLU A 119 -17.08 14.37 -5.55
CA GLU A 119 -16.05 15.40 -5.34
C GLU A 119 -15.17 15.10 -4.11
N VAL A 120 -15.78 14.65 -3.00
CA VAL A 120 -15.03 14.24 -1.81
C VAL A 120 -14.04 13.12 -2.17
N LEU A 121 -14.50 12.10 -2.91
CA LEU A 121 -13.69 10.96 -3.29
C LEU A 121 -12.53 11.34 -4.24
N LEU A 122 -12.77 12.24 -5.18
CA LEU A 122 -11.81 12.62 -6.21
C LEU A 122 -10.85 13.74 -5.81
N CYS A 123 -11.32 14.71 -4.98
CA CYS A 123 -10.62 15.97 -4.81
C CYS A 123 -10.06 16.19 -3.40
N TYR A 124 -10.55 15.46 -2.39
CA TYR A 124 -10.19 15.73 -1.00
C TYR A 124 -8.93 14.94 -0.58
N PRO A 125 -7.81 15.62 -0.34
CA PRO A 125 -6.57 14.95 0.07
C PRO A 125 -6.73 14.23 1.42
N GLY A 126 -7.56 14.77 2.32
CA GLY A 126 -7.87 14.12 3.60
C GLY A 126 -8.59 12.78 3.42
N PHE A 127 -9.51 12.69 2.44
CA PHE A 127 -10.13 11.40 2.11
C PHE A 127 -9.12 10.44 1.47
N TYR A 128 -8.26 10.94 0.58
CA TYR A 128 -7.21 10.12 -0.03
C TYR A 128 -6.29 9.49 1.02
N ALA A 129 -5.83 10.29 1.98
CA ALA A 129 -5.03 9.81 3.09
C ALA A 129 -5.79 8.80 3.97
N THR A 130 -7.08 9.05 4.26
CA THR A 130 -7.94 8.14 5.01
C THR A 130 -8.11 6.80 4.28
N ASN A 131 -8.27 6.82 2.96
CA ASN A 131 -8.38 5.61 2.14
C ASN A 131 -7.13 4.74 2.31
N ILE A 132 -5.95 5.31 2.15
CA ILE A 132 -4.68 4.61 2.33
C ILE A 132 -4.54 4.10 3.77
N TYR A 133 -4.88 4.92 4.74
CA TYR A 133 -4.83 4.52 6.16
C TYR A 133 -5.73 3.31 6.46
N ARG A 134 -6.96 3.26 5.93
CA ARG A 134 -7.86 2.13 6.14
C ARG A 134 -7.28 0.81 5.59
N ILE A 135 -6.65 0.86 4.42
CA ILE A 135 -5.95 -0.28 3.81
C ILE A 135 -4.75 -0.70 4.68
N ALA A 136 -3.88 0.27 5.01
CA ALA A 136 -2.68 0.03 5.81
C ALA A 136 -3.01 -0.52 7.21
N HIS A 137 -4.09 -0.03 7.83
CA HIS A 137 -4.51 -0.43 9.18
C HIS A 137 -4.86 -1.92 9.27
N GLU A 138 -5.57 -2.49 8.28
CA GLU A 138 -5.89 -3.92 8.30
C GLU A 138 -4.63 -4.78 8.13
N LEU A 139 -3.67 -4.36 7.30
CA LEU A 139 -2.37 -5.03 7.18
C LEU A 139 -1.53 -4.90 8.48
N TYR A 140 -1.61 -3.76 9.16
CA TYR A 140 -0.98 -3.55 10.45
C TYR A 140 -1.56 -4.50 11.53
N ARG A 141 -2.87 -4.66 11.58
CA ARG A 141 -3.55 -5.59 12.50
C ARG A 141 -3.12 -7.04 12.31
N LEU A 142 -2.75 -7.42 11.09
CA LEU A 142 -2.19 -8.73 10.76
C LEU A 142 -0.70 -8.85 11.09
N SER A 143 -0.12 -7.82 11.71
CA SER A 143 1.31 -7.77 12.07
C SER A 143 2.26 -7.98 10.88
N ILE A 144 1.84 -7.55 9.68
CA ILE A 144 2.69 -7.60 8.48
C ILE A 144 3.72 -6.47 8.60
N PRO A 145 5.03 -6.77 8.50
CA PRO A 145 6.07 -5.77 8.64
C PRO A 145 6.19 -4.91 7.37
N TYR A 146 6.73 -3.70 7.51
CA TYR A 146 7.09 -2.72 6.47
C TYR A 146 5.93 -2.19 5.63
N ILE A 147 5.04 -3.03 5.08
CA ILE A 147 3.98 -2.62 4.16
C ILE A 147 3.09 -1.52 4.75
N PRO A 148 2.50 -1.68 5.95
CA PRO A 148 1.64 -0.64 6.53
C PRO A 148 2.39 0.69 6.75
N ARG A 149 3.64 0.61 7.18
CA ARG A 149 4.46 1.80 7.40
C ARG A 149 4.76 2.55 6.12
N ILE A 150 5.17 1.82 5.06
CA ILE A 150 5.44 2.43 3.75
C ILE A 150 4.17 3.06 3.18
N MET A 151 3.00 2.42 3.34
CA MET A 151 1.71 2.98 2.93
C MET A 151 1.39 4.28 3.67
N SER A 152 1.56 4.30 5.00
CA SER A 152 1.27 5.48 5.83
C SER A 152 2.20 6.67 5.53
N GLU A 153 3.45 6.41 5.16
CA GLU A 153 4.40 7.47 4.76
C GLU A 153 4.17 7.97 3.32
N TYR A 154 3.34 7.29 2.56
CA TYR A 154 2.95 7.68 1.20
C TYR A 154 1.66 8.51 1.18
N ALA A 155 0.79 8.37 2.16
CA ALA A 155 -0.55 8.95 2.25
C ALA A 155 -0.59 10.50 2.21
#